data_b4eeb0612a2e77dd6df1b43e10e25f6a
#
_entry.id   b4eeb0612a2e77dd6df1b43e10e25f6a
#
_cell.length_a   1.000
_cell.length_b   1.000
_cell.length_c   1.000
_cell.angle_alpha   90.00
_cell.angle_beta   90.00
_cell.angle_gamma   90.00
#
_symmetry.space_group_name_H-M   'P 1'
#
loop_
_entity.id
_entity.type
_entity.pdbx_description
1 polymer ?
#
loop_
_entity_poly.entity_id
_entity_poly.type
_entity_poly.pdbx_seq_one_letter_code
_entity_poly.pdbx_strand_id
1 'polypeptide(L)'
;EVLPQLYAYTDCSVSISSNVTVINDRKPVQLTITAIINLLTVQLKDQLKLELEFERDQMLDKQHWLTLEQIFVEKRVYKRIEEATTEKAVRDEVMKGMAQYKNLFVRPMVDEDVKRLLEIRIRRISAYDIDKNRRDIVEVQKAIDAVEKKLRNMKRTTIDYVKGLIKKYGDRFPRRTEITRIKAVDKKAVARENIKLSYDKKSGFFGS
;
A
#
# COMPACT_ATOMS: atom_id res chain seq x y z
N GLU A 1 -12.43 9.33 47.91
CA GLU A 1 -11.51 10.05 48.85
C GLU A 1 -10.08 9.49 48.81
N VAL A 2 -9.87 8.18 48.63
CA VAL A 2 -8.54 7.54 48.63
C VAL A 2 -7.76 7.74 47.34
N LEU A 3 -8.41 7.83 46.18
CA LEU A 3 -7.76 7.91 44.88
C LEU A 3 -6.80 9.10 44.72
N PRO A 4 -7.13 10.34 45.12
CA PRO A 4 -6.19 11.46 45.08
C PRO A 4 -4.95 11.25 45.98
N GLN A 5 -5.11 10.56 47.11
CA GLN A 5 -3.98 10.23 48.00
C GLN A 5 -3.03 9.22 47.35
N LEU A 6 -3.56 8.22 46.63
CA LEU A 6 -2.74 7.28 45.88
C LEU A 6 -1.92 7.98 44.81
N TYR A 7 -2.50 8.92 44.03
CA TYR A 7 -1.77 9.72 43.05
C TYR A 7 -0.74 10.67 43.66
N ALA A 8 -0.98 11.17 44.89
CA ALA A 8 -0.08 12.09 45.56
C ALA A 8 1.13 11.41 46.23
N TYR A 9 0.92 10.22 46.79
CA TYR A 9 1.90 9.57 47.70
C TYR A 9 2.43 8.22 47.19
N THR A 10 1.98 7.72 46.04
CA THR A 10 2.49 6.46 45.46
C THR A 10 2.93 6.65 44.00
N ASP A 11 3.67 5.68 43.47
CA ASP A 11 4.13 5.67 42.08
C ASP A 11 3.07 5.10 41.10
N CYS A 12 1.78 5.22 41.43
CA CYS A 12 0.70 4.80 40.54
C CYS A 12 0.53 5.72 39.30
N SER A 13 1.19 6.89 39.30
CA SER A 13 1.25 7.80 38.17
C SER A 13 2.69 7.99 37.71
N VAL A 14 2.98 7.60 36.46
CA VAL A 14 4.30 7.75 35.86
C VAL A 14 4.21 8.68 34.66
N SER A 15 5.14 9.65 34.59
CA SER A 15 5.27 10.53 33.42
C SER A 15 6.25 9.93 32.45
N ILE A 16 5.78 9.69 31.22
CA ILE A 16 6.60 9.16 30.13
C ILE A 16 6.76 10.24 29.07
N SER A 17 8.00 10.68 28.86
CA SER A 17 8.34 11.58 27.75
C SER A 17 8.82 10.76 26.57
N SER A 18 8.14 10.87 25.42
CA SER A 18 8.48 10.14 24.23
C SER A 18 9.02 11.09 23.15
N ASN A 19 10.31 10.99 22.86
CA ASN A 19 10.96 11.71 21.76
C ASN A 19 11.20 10.71 20.61
N VAL A 20 10.29 10.69 19.65
CA VAL A 20 10.37 9.73 18.52
C VAL A 20 11.22 10.32 17.42
N THR A 21 12.31 9.63 17.09
CA THR A 21 13.17 9.97 15.95
C THR A 21 12.88 9.01 14.81
N VAL A 22 12.59 9.55 13.62
CA VAL A 22 12.33 8.79 12.40
C VAL A 22 13.36 9.18 11.34
N ILE A 23 13.62 8.29 10.40
CA ILE A 23 14.41 8.60 9.21
C ILE A 23 13.47 9.08 8.12
N ASN A 24 13.58 10.37 7.76
CA ASN A 24 12.86 10.94 6.63
C ASN A 24 13.88 11.51 5.64
N ASP A 25 13.75 11.17 4.36
CA ASP A 25 14.69 11.56 3.28
C ASP A 25 16.17 11.32 3.65
N ARG A 26 16.45 10.14 4.23
CA ARG A 26 17.77 9.70 4.68
C ARG A 26 18.35 10.53 5.82
N LYS A 27 17.57 11.34 6.52
CA LYS A 27 17.97 12.16 7.66
C LYS A 27 17.19 11.79 8.89
N PRO A 28 17.81 11.73 10.08
CA PRO A 28 17.09 11.57 11.32
C PRO A 28 16.35 12.87 11.66
N VAL A 29 15.04 12.76 11.92
CA VAL A 29 14.19 13.90 12.28
C VAL A 29 13.34 13.52 13.50
N GLN A 30 13.28 14.40 14.49
CA GLN A 30 12.36 14.24 15.62
C GLN A 30 10.98 14.79 15.25
N LEU A 31 9.97 13.94 15.39
CA LEU A 31 8.59 14.28 15.02
C LEU A 31 7.63 13.96 16.17
N THR A 32 6.55 14.73 16.23
CA THR A 32 5.41 14.40 17.09
C THR A 32 4.68 13.17 16.56
N ILE A 33 3.97 12.45 17.42
CA ILE A 33 3.19 11.27 17.03
C ILE A 33 2.21 11.59 15.89
N THR A 34 1.53 12.73 15.95
CA THR A 34 0.62 13.16 14.88
C THR A 34 1.36 13.37 13.55
N ALA A 35 2.54 13.98 13.58
CA ALA A 35 3.34 14.19 12.38
C ALA A 35 3.83 12.87 11.78
N ILE A 36 4.19 11.89 12.63
CA ILE A 36 4.57 10.53 12.19
C ILE A 36 3.39 9.83 11.53
N ILE A 37 2.20 9.86 12.12
CA ILE A 37 1.00 9.24 11.53
C ILE A 37 0.69 9.87 10.17
N ASN A 38 0.80 11.19 10.04
CA ASN A 38 0.61 11.88 8.77
C ASN A 38 1.66 11.45 7.74
N LEU A 39 2.94 11.40 8.10
CA LEU A 39 4.03 10.93 7.24
C LEU A 39 3.77 9.50 6.74
N LEU A 40 3.47 8.58 7.65
CA LEU A 40 3.16 7.18 7.31
C LEU A 40 1.92 7.05 6.42
N THR A 41 0.90 7.89 6.62
CA THR A 41 -0.31 7.90 5.80
C THR A 41 0.00 8.33 4.36
N VAL A 42 0.85 9.35 4.19
CA VAL A 42 1.29 9.80 2.86
C VAL A 42 2.11 8.70 2.19
N GLN A 43 3.10 8.15 2.89
CA GLN A 43 3.93 7.05 2.37
C GLN A 43 3.10 5.84 1.97
N LEU A 44 2.14 5.42 2.80
CA LEU A 44 1.23 4.31 2.49
C LEU A 44 0.44 4.57 1.20
N LYS A 45 -0.12 5.77 1.05
CA LYS A 45 -0.86 6.14 -0.16
C LYS A 45 0.03 6.08 -1.40
N ASP A 46 1.27 6.57 -1.31
CA ASP A 46 2.22 6.60 -2.42
C ASP A 46 2.69 5.17 -2.78
N GLN A 47 2.94 4.32 -1.79
CA GLN A 47 3.26 2.91 -2.01
C GLN A 47 2.11 2.15 -2.68
N LEU A 48 0.88 2.32 -2.20
CA LEU A 48 -0.30 1.71 -2.84
C LEU A 48 -0.50 2.20 -4.27
N LYS A 49 -0.18 3.47 -4.55
CA LYS A 49 -0.24 4.00 -5.91
C LYS A 49 0.78 3.31 -6.81
N LEU A 50 2.05 3.21 -6.38
CA LEU A 50 3.11 2.53 -7.14
C LEU A 50 2.78 1.05 -7.38
N GLU A 51 2.24 0.36 -6.37
CA GLU A 51 1.81 -1.04 -6.50
C GLU A 51 0.72 -1.20 -7.56
N LEU A 52 -0.30 -0.34 -7.53
CA LEU A 52 -1.39 -0.36 -8.52
C LEU A 52 -0.92 0.04 -9.92
N GLU A 53 0.00 0.98 -10.06
CA GLU A 53 0.60 1.36 -11.33
C GLU A 53 1.39 0.18 -11.92
N PHE A 54 2.18 -0.49 -11.10
CA PHE A 54 2.92 -1.70 -11.51
C PHE A 54 1.98 -2.84 -11.93
N GLU A 55 0.93 -3.09 -11.15
CA GLU A 55 -0.09 -4.09 -11.47
C GLU A 55 -0.79 -3.77 -12.81
N ARG A 56 -1.16 -2.50 -13.03
CA ARG A 56 -1.73 -2.03 -14.29
C ARG A 56 -0.78 -2.29 -15.46
N ASP A 57 0.47 -1.92 -15.32
CA ASP A 57 1.45 -2.02 -16.41
C ASP A 57 1.73 -3.49 -16.77
N GLN A 58 1.76 -4.39 -15.80
CA GLN A 58 1.82 -5.83 -16.05
C GLN A 58 0.57 -6.36 -16.80
N MET A 59 -0.61 -5.86 -16.43
CA MET A 59 -1.84 -6.22 -17.14
C MET A 59 -1.88 -5.68 -18.57
N LEU A 60 -1.38 -4.47 -18.80
CA LEU A 60 -1.26 -3.88 -20.13
C LEU A 60 -0.29 -4.67 -21.02
N ASP A 61 0.85 -5.12 -20.48
CA ASP A 61 1.77 -5.99 -21.21
C ASP A 61 1.15 -7.36 -21.52
N LYS A 62 0.39 -7.92 -20.58
CA LYS A 62 -0.35 -9.15 -20.83
C LYS A 62 -1.40 -8.98 -21.91
N GLN A 63 -2.17 -7.88 -21.89
CA GLN A 63 -3.16 -7.55 -22.88
C GLN A 63 -2.51 -7.37 -24.26
N HIS A 64 -1.40 -6.64 -24.31
CA HIS A 64 -0.63 -6.45 -25.53
C HIS A 64 -0.24 -7.80 -26.14
N TRP A 65 0.33 -8.69 -25.33
CA TRP A 65 0.73 -10.01 -25.78
C TRP A 65 -0.45 -10.84 -26.31
N LEU A 66 -1.56 -10.90 -25.58
CA LEU A 66 -2.75 -11.64 -26.01
C LEU A 66 -3.32 -11.06 -27.32
N THR A 67 -3.28 -9.74 -27.50
CA THR A 67 -3.72 -9.05 -28.73
C THR A 67 -2.81 -9.41 -29.91
N LEU A 68 -1.50 -9.40 -29.70
CA LEU A 68 -0.55 -9.82 -30.75
C LEU A 68 -0.76 -11.30 -31.14
N GLU A 69 -0.91 -12.21 -30.16
CA GLU A 69 -1.19 -13.61 -30.39
C GLU A 69 -2.49 -13.81 -31.19
N GLN A 70 -3.56 -13.10 -30.79
CA GLN A 70 -4.84 -13.14 -31.50
C GLN A 70 -4.68 -12.74 -32.98
N ILE A 71 -4.07 -11.60 -33.23
CA ILE A 71 -3.89 -11.08 -34.61
C ILE A 71 -3.02 -12.01 -35.42
N PHE A 72 -1.91 -12.51 -34.85
CA PHE A 72 -0.98 -13.41 -35.51
C PHE A 72 -1.67 -14.71 -35.99
N VAL A 73 -2.56 -15.25 -35.14
CA VAL A 73 -3.31 -16.47 -35.42
C VAL A 73 -4.53 -16.21 -36.33
N GLU A 74 -5.42 -15.27 -35.96
CA GLU A 74 -6.67 -15.02 -36.69
C GLU A 74 -6.44 -14.49 -38.11
N LYS A 75 -5.46 -13.58 -38.27
CA LYS A 75 -5.09 -13.03 -39.56
C LYS A 75 -4.10 -13.89 -40.34
N ARG A 76 -3.76 -15.06 -39.78
CA ARG A 76 -2.86 -16.05 -40.40
C ARG A 76 -1.51 -15.45 -40.79
N VAL A 77 -1.00 -14.51 -40.01
CA VAL A 77 0.30 -13.87 -40.26
C VAL A 77 1.43 -14.89 -40.33
N TYR A 78 1.31 -15.97 -39.55
CA TYR A 78 2.24 -17.10 -39.58
C TYR A 78 2.43 -17.74 -40.97
N LYS A 79 1.44 -17.65 -41.90
CA LYS A 79 1.61 -18.20 -43.23
C LYS A 79 2.62 -17.43 -44.08
N ARG A 80 2.90 -16.18 -43.76
CA ARG A 80 3.90 -15.37 -44.48
C ARG A 80 5.33 -15.86 -44.25
N ILE A 81 5.53 -16.67 -43.22
CA ILE A 81 6.85 -17.19 -42.83
C ILE A 81 7.22 -18.42 -43.67
N GLU A 82 6.23 -19.09 -44.33
CA GLU A 82 6.44 -20.38 -45.04
C GLU A 82 7.46 -20.24 -46.19
N GLU A 83 7.58 -19.05 -46.79
CA GLU A 83 8.50 -18.76 -47.89
C GLU A 83 9.84 -18.16 -47.46
N ALA A 84 10.00 -17.83 -46.15
CA ALA A 84 11.21 -17.18 -45.66
C ALA A 84 12.29 -18.19 -45.32
N THR A 85 13.47 -18.06 -45.93
CA THR A 85 14.59 -19.00 -45.78
C THR A 85 15.62 -18.59 -44.72
N THR A 86 15.59 -17.37 -44.23
CA THR A 86 16.53 -16.85 -43.23
C THR A 86 15.81 -16.30 -42.02
N GLU A 87 16.40 -16.38 -40.82
CA GLU A 87 15.84 -15.89 -39.58
C GLU A 87 15.48 -14.39 -39.66
N LYS A 88 16.31 -13.59 -40.33
CA LYS A 88 16.05 -12.17 -40.54
C LYS A 88 14.83 -11.95 -41.42
N ALA A 89 14.70 -12.71 -42.55
CA ALA A 89 13.54 -12.62 -43.42
C ALA A 89 12.24 -13.03 -42.72
N VAL A 90 12.29 -14.04 -41.86
CA VAL A 90 11.16 -14.46 -41.01
C VAL A 90 10.70 -13.32 -40.11
N ARG A 91 11.62 -12.65 -39.40
CA ARG A 91 11.31 -11.51 -38.54
C ARG A 91 10.71 -10.34 -39.33
N ASP A 92 11.33 -9.99 -40.46
CA ASP A 92 10.87 -8.87 -41.32
C ASP A 92 9.45 -9.14 -41.86
N GLU A 93 9.13 -10.39 -42.24
CA GLU A 93 7.80 -10.74 -42.73
C GLU A 93 6.74 -10.73 -41.63
N VAL A 94 7.10 -11.15 -40.41
CA VAL A 94 6.20 -11.02 -39.25
C VAL A 94 5.94 -9.54 -38.95
N MET A 95 7.00 -8.73 -38.87
CA MET A 95 6.87 -7.29 -38.63
C MET A 95 5.99 -6.60 -39.67
N LYS A 96 6.20 -6.87 -40.98
CA LYS A 96 5.37 -6.33 -42.08
C LYS A 96 3.92 -6.81 -41.99
N GLY A 97 3.71 -8.09 -41.67
CA GLY A 97 2.36 -8.65 -41.51
C GLY A 97 1.58 -8.04 -40.37
N MET A 98 2.26 -7.84 -39.24
CA MET A 98 1.68 -7.23 -38.05
C MET A 98 1.51 -5.71 -38.17
N ALA A 99 2.36 -5.00 -38.89
CA ALA A 99 2.31 -3.54 -39.05
C ALA A 99 0.96 -3.03 -39.57
N GLN A 100 0.22 -3.84 -40.34
CA GLN A 100 -1.12 -3.49 -40.85
C GLN A 100 -2.15 -3.32 -39.73
N TYR A 101 -1.90 -3.92 -38.54
CA TYR A 101 -2.79 -3.95 -37.40
C TYR A 101 -2.27 -3.12 -36.22
N LYS A 102 -1.25 -2.27 -36.43
CA LYS A 102 -0.63 -1.45 -35.37
C LYS A 102 -1.62 -0.63 -34.54
N ASN A 103 -2.74 -0.24 -35.11
CA ASN A 103 -3.78 0.54 -34.42
C ASN A 103 -4.52 -0.25 -33.34
N LEU A 104 -4.40 -1.58 -33.33
CA LEU A 104 -4.99 -2.47 -32.32
C LEU A 104 -4.02 -2.78 -31.17
N PHE A 105 -2.77 -2.37 -31.31
CA PHE A 105 -1.74 -2.66 -30.32
C PHE A 105 -1.85 -1.72 -29.11
N VAL A 106 -1.62 -2.26 -27.92
CA VAL A 106 -1.54 -1.46 -26.69
C VAL A 106 -0.29 -0.59 -26.69
N ARG A 107 0.84 -1.13 -27.21
CA ARG A 107 2.12 -0.43 -27.42
C ARG A 107 2.76 -0.84 -28.74
N PRO A 108 3.77 -0.09 -29.24
CA PRO A 108 4.54 -0.54 -30.39
C PRO A 108 5.17 -1.91 -30.17
N MET A 109 5.15 -2.75 -31.20
CA MET A 109 5.76 -4.08 -31.17
C MET A 109 7.28 -3.97 -31.22
N VAL A 110 7.99 -4.77 -30.42
CA VAL A 110 9.45 -4.84 -30.36
C VAL A 110 9.95 -6.21 -30.81
N ASP A 111 11.27 -6.35 -31.01
CA ASP A 111 11.87 -7.60 -31.49
C ASP A 111 11.62 -8.80 -30.56
N GLU A 112 11.53 -8.56 -29.24
CA GLU A 112 11.18 -9.59 -28.26
C GLU A 112 9.76 -10.14 -28.50
N ASP A 113 8.82 -9.27 -28.88
CA ASP A 113 7.45 -9.70 -29.19
C ASP A 113 7.45 -10.60 -30.44
N VAL A 114 8.28 -10.30 -31.44
CA VAL A 114 8.43 -11.15 -32.64
C VAL A 114 8.98 -12.53 -32.29
N LYS A 115 10.06 -12.58 -31.48
CA LYS A 115 10.64 -13.86 -31.02
C LYS A 115 9.58 -14.70 -30.33
N ARG A 116 8.83 -14.09 -29.41
CA ARG A 116 7.78 -14.76 -28.65
C ARG A 116 6.61 -15.24 -29.54
N LEU A 117 6.24 -14.50 -30.59
CA LEU A 117 5.24 -14.92 -31.57
C LEU A 117 5.70 -16.17 -32.36
N LEU A 118 6.99 -16.23 -32.70
CA LEU A 118 7.57 -17.38 -33.40
C LEU A 118 7.66 -18.64 -32.53
N GLU A 119 7.62 -18.53 -31.21
CA GLU A 119 7.59 -19.64 -30.26
C GLU A 119 6.17 -20.23 -30.08
N ILE A 120 5.14 -19.65 -30.70
CA ILE A 120 3.76 -20.15 -30.57
C ILE A 120 3.67 -21.53 -31.20
N ARG A 121 3.27 -22.51 -30.40
CA ARG A 121 3.08 -23.88 -30.85
C ARG A 121 1.88 -24.00 -31.76
N ILE A 122 1.96 -24.80 -32.82
CA ILE A 122 0.88 -25.06 -33.78
C ILE A 122 -0.44 -25.47 -33.12
N ARG A 123 -0.37 -26.19 -31.99
CA ARG A 123 -1.54 -26.57 -31.18
C ARG A 123 -2.39 -25.34 -30.71
N ARG A 124 -1.79 -24.17 -30.51
CA ARG A 124 -2.51 -22.95 -30.11
C ARG A 124 -3.26 -22.25 -31.24
N ILE A 125 -3.18 -22.78 -32.45
CA ILE A 125 -3.89 -22.24 -33.64
C ILE A 125 -5.31 -22.85 -33.76
N SER A 126 -5.74 -23.67 -32.81
CA SER A 126 -7.08 -24.24 -32.80
C SER A 126 -8.17 -23.21 -32.52
N ALA A 127 -9.39 -23.42 -33.02
CA ALA A 127 -10.53 -22.54 -32.74
C ALA A 127 -10.82 -22.43 -31.21
N TYR A 128 -10.60 -23.50 -30.46
CA TYR A 128 -10.76 -23.48 -28.98
C TYR A 128 -9.80 -22.51 -28.31
N ASP A 129 -8.54 -22.48 -28.73
CA ASP A 129 -7.54 -21.59 -28.14
C ASP A 129 -7.78 -20.12 -28.55
N ILE A 130 -8.32 -19.87 -29.73
CA ILE A 130 -8.71 -18.51 -30.18
C ILE A 130 -9.85 -17.97 -29.31
N ASP A 131 -10.90 -18.75 -29.07
CA ASP A 131 -12.01 -18.32 -28.23
C ASP A 131 -11.60 -18.15 -26.75
N LYS A 132 -10.67 -18.94 -26.28
CA LYS A 132 -10.06 -18.75 -24.95
C LYS A 132 -9.29 -17.44 -24.90
N ASN A 133 -8.44 -17.17 -25.89
CA ASN A 133 -7.66 -15.93 -25.94
C ASN A 133 -8.57 -14.69 -25.95
N ARG A 134 -9.68 -14.70 -26.69
CA ARG A 134 -10.67 -13.61 -26.68
C ARG A 134 -11.28 -13.38 -25.30
N ARG A 135 -11.63 -14.45 -24.60
CA ARG A 135 -12.13 -14.36 -23.22
C ARG A 135 -11.10 -13.79 -22.26
N ASP A 136 -9.85 -14.26 -22.39
CA ASP A 136 -8.73 -13.79 -21.56
C ASP A 136 -8.47 -12.29 -21.77
N ILE A 137 -8.56 -11.79 -23.02
CA ILE A 137 -8.45 -10.34 -23.31
C ILE A 137 -9.55 -9.55 -22.58
N VAL A 138 -10.80 -10.01 -22.64
CA VAL A 138 -11.93 -9.33 -21.98
C VAL A 138 -11.75 -9.34 -20.44
N GLU A 139 -11.25 -10.43 -19.86
CA GLU A 139 -10.98 -10.51 -18.43
C GLU A 139 -9.85 -9.57 -18.01
N VAL A 140 -8.77 -9.52 -18.77
CA VAL A 140 -7.65 -8.60 -18.52
C VAL A 140 -8.12 -7.15 -18.64
N GLN A 141 -8.94 -6.81 -19.63
CA GLN A 141 -9.50 -5.46 -19.76
C GLN A 141 -10.33 -5.07 -18.53
N LYS A 142 -11.21 -5.95 -18.06
CA LYS A 142 -11.99 -5.70 -16.84
C LYS A 142 -11.09 -5.50 -15.62
N ALA A 143 -9.99 -6.24 -15.52
CA ALA A 143 -9.04 -6.11 -14.44
C ALA A 143 -8.31 -4.75 -14.51
N ILE A 144 -7.89 -4.32 -15.70
CA ILE A 144 -7.29 -3.00 -15.95
C ILE A 144 -8.25 -1.90 -15.51
N ASP A 145 -9.52 -1.95 -15.94
CA ASP A 145 -10.54 -0.96 -15.60
C ASP A 145 -10.75 -0.88 -14.07
N ALA A 146 -10.71 -2.02 -13.38
CA ALA A 146 -10.82 -2.08 -11.93
C ALA A 146 -9.64 -1.42 -11.22
N VAL A 147 -8.40 -1.66 -11.69
CA VAL A 147 -7.18 -1.02 -11.15
C VAL A 147 -7.18 0.48 -11.44
N GLU A 148 -7.53 0.89 -12.65
CA GLU A 148 -7.65 2.31 -12.99
C GLU A 148 -8.69 3.04 -12.14
N LYS A 149 -9.83 2.41 -11.85
CA LYS A 149 -10.83 2.97 -10.94
C LYS A 149 -10.27 3.23 -9.54
N LYS A 150 -9.42 2.33 -9.03
CA LYS A 150 -8.70 2.51 -7.75
C LYS A 150 -7.71 3.66 -7.84
N LEU A 151 -6.92 3.74 -8.92
CA LEU A 151 -5.94 4.80 -9.17
C LEU A 151 -6.59 6.19 -9.27
N ARG A 152 -7.76 6.30 -9.92
CA ARG A 152 -8.52 7.56 -10.00
C ARG A 152 -8.99 8.08 -8.65
N ASN A 153 -9.16 7.19 -7.66
CA ASN A 153 -9.62 7.57 -6.31
C ASN A 153 -8.73 7.01 -5.20
N MET A 154 -7.46 7.41 -5.21
CA MET A 154 -6.45 6.92 -4.27
C MET A 154 -6.83 7.16 -2.80
N LYS A 155 -7.51 8.28 -2.49
CA LYS A 155 -7.96 8.55 -1.12
C LYS A 155 -8.90 7.44 -0.61
N ARG A 156 -9.91 7.09 -1.40
CA ARG A 156 -10.86 6.03 -1.03
C ARG A 156 -10.16 4.68 -0.99
N THR A 157 -9.33 4.38 -1.97
CA THR A 157 -8.56 3.12 -2.04
C THR A 157 -7.69 2.93 -0.80
N THR A 158 -6.99 3.98 -0.35
CA THR A 158 -6.17 3.93 0.87
C THR A 158 -7.04 3.71 2.13
N ILE A 159 -8.18 4.39 2.22
CA ILE A 159 -9.11 4.21 3.35
C ILE A 159 -9.65 2.77 3.37
N ASP A 160 -10.05 2.23 2.22
CA ASP A 160 -10.61 0.88 2.13
C ASP A 160 -9.54 -0.17 2.47
N TYR A 161 -8.29 0.05 2.07
CA TYR A 161 -7.15 -0.78 2.46
C TYR A 161 -6.96 -0.80 3.99
N VAL A 162 -6.91 0.37 4.63
CA VAL A 162 -6.76 0.47 6.10
C VAL A 162 -7.96 -0.16 6.82
N LYS A 163 -9.19 0.03 6.34
CA LYS A 163 -10.37 -0.65 6.88
C LYS A 163 -10.26 -2.17 6.79
N GLY A 164 -9.71 -2.67 5.68
CA GLY A 164 -9.42 -4.10 5.49
C GLY A 164 -8.43 -4.62 6.53
N LEU A 165 -7.36 -3.86 6.83
CA LEU A 165 -6.40 -4.20 7.88
C LEU A 165 -7.05 -4.24 9.27
N ILE A 166 -7.89 -3.24 9.59
CA ILE A 166 -8.61 -3.20 10.86
C ILE A 166 -9.53 -4.42 10.99
N LYS A 167 -10.27 -4.78 9.94
CA LYS A 167 -11.12 -5.98 9.94
C LYS A 167 -10.34 -7.27 10.14
N LYS A 168 -9.14 -7.36 9.55
CA LYS A 168 -8.31 -8.58 9.60
C LYS A 168 -7.56 -8.74 10.93
N TYR A 169 -7.13 -7.63 11.53
CA TYR A 169 -6.21 -7.66 12.66
C TYR A 169 -6.73 -6.98 13.93
N GLY A 170 -7.84 -6.22 13.87
CA GLY A 170 -8.37 -5.42 14.98
C GLY A 170 -8.62 -6.23 16.24
N ASP A 171 -9.19 -7.42 16.11
CA ASP A 171 -9.50 -8.30 17.25
C ASP A 171 -8.23 -8.81 17.97
N ARG A 172 -7.09 -8.86 17.26
CA ARG A 172 -5.80 -9.28 17.85
C ARG A 172 -5.15 -8.19 18.69
N PHE A 173 -5.54 -6.93 18.49
CA PHE A 173 -4.97 -5.75 19.13
C PHE A 173 -6.07 -4.86 19.73
N PRO A 174 -6.85 -5.37 20.72
CA PRO A 174 -7.89 -4.58 21.34
C PRO A 174 -7.27 -3.41 22.10
N ARG A 175 -7.88 -2.23 21.95
CA ARG A 175 -7.45 -1.06 22.70
C ARG A 175 -7.82 -1.20 24.16
N ARG A 176 -6.83 -1.23 25.06
CA ARG A 176 -7.01 -1.33 26.51
C ARG A 176 -6.82 0.00 27.22
N THR A 177 -6.29 1.00 26.53
CA THR A 177 -5.99 2.32 27.09
C THR A 177 -7.18 3.24 26.95
N GLU A 178 -7.62 3.81 28.05
CA GLU A 178 -8.62 4.88 28.08
C GLU A 178 -7.92 6.24 28.04
N ILE A 179 -8.40 7.13 27.18
CA ILE A 179 -7.90 8.50 27.12
C ILE A 179 -8.75 9.35 28.04
N THR A 180 -8.22 9.68 29.23
CA THR A 180 -8.86 10.57 30.17
C THR A 180 -7.98 11.80 30.44
N ARG A 181 -8.58 12.88 30.91
CA ARG A 181 -7.84 14.01 31.46
C ARG A 181 -7.70 13.77 32.94
N ILE A 182 -6.52 13.34 33.39
CA ILE A 182 -6.20 13.29 34.80
C ILE A 182 -6.03 14.76 35.24
N LYS A 183 -6.90 15.24 36.12
CA LYS A 183 -6.69 16.52 36.79
C LYS A 183 -5.41 16.40 37.60
N ALA A 184 -4.47 17.30 37.39
CA ALA A 184 -3.25 17.34 38.19
C ALA A 184 -3.65 17.42 39.67
N VAL A 185 -3.26 16.40 40.42
CA VAL A 185 -3.54 16.36 41.87
C VAL A 185 -2.48 17.24 42.54
N ASP A 186 -2.92 18.34 43.11
CA ASP A 186 -2.03 19.17 43.92
C ASP A 186 -1.72 18.43 45.25
N LYS A 187 -0.47 17.97 45.38
CA LYS A 187 -0.01 17.29 46.58
C LYS A 187 -0.24 18.11 47.86
N LYS A 188 -0.10 19.44 47.81
CA LYS A 188 -0.33 20.34 48.94
C LYS A 188 -1.81 20.39 49.32
N ALA A 189 -2.71 20.32 48.33
CA ALA A 189 -4.15 20.31 48.61
C ALA A 189 -4.65 18.99 49.20
N VAL A 190 -3.93 17.87 48.92
CA VAL A 190 -4.24 16.54 49.46
C VAL A 190 -3.58 16.33 50.81
N ALA A 191 -2.41 16.94 51.03
CA ALA A 191 -1.76 16.94 52.32
C ALA A 191 -2.55 17.83 53.29
N ARG A 192 -3.23 17.22 54.24
CA ARG A 192 -3.91 17.98 55.30
C ARG A 192 -2.87 18.58 56.23
N GLU A 193 -2.41 19.79 55.95
CA GLU A 193 -1.64 20.60 56.89
C GLU A 193 -2.60 21.22 57.91
N ASN A 194 -3.06 20.41 58.84
CA ASN A 194 -4.10 20.86 59.75
C ASN A 194 -3.59 21.26 61.12
N ILE A 195 -2.30 21.01 61.41
CA ILE A 195 -1.74 21.26 62.75
C ILE A 195 -0.40 21.95 62.61
N LYS A 196 -0.31 23.22 63.06
CA LYS A 196 0.96 23.90 63.30
C LYS A 196 1.49 23.44 64.64
N LEU A 197 2.54 22.64 64.63
CA LEU A 197 3.24 22.29 65.81
C LEU A 197 4.27 23.39 66.13
N SER A 198 4.20 23.93 67.33
CA SER A 198 5.15 24.92 67.84
C SER A 198 5.92 24.34 69.03
N TYR A 199 7.21 24.64 69.10
CA TYR A 199 8.06 24.28 70.22
C TYR A 199 8.61 25.54 70.89
N ASP A 200 8.25 25.75 72.15
CA ASP A 200 8.83 26.84 72.93
C ASP A 200 10.02 26.33 73.73
N LYS A 201 11.22 26.87 73.43
CA LYS A 201 12.47 26.46 74.04
C LYS A 201 12.56 26.85 75.52
N LYS A 202 11.83 27.86 76.01
CA LYS A 202 11.91 28.34 77.42
C LYS A 202 11.00 27.53 78.33
N SER A 203 9.82 27.20 77.84
CA SER A 203 8.87 26.42 78.65
C SER A 203 8.93 24.90 78.36
N GLY A 204 9.65 24.47 77.34
CA GLY A 204 9.68 23.06 76.90
C GLY A 204 8.35 22.62 76.29
N PHE A 205 7.42 23.51 75.96
CA PHE A 205 6.11 23.18 75.40
C PHE A 205 6.22 22.77 73.93
N PHE A 206 5.62 21.64 73.62
CA PHE A 206 5.49 21.12 72.29
C PHE A 206 4.00 20.85 72.01
N GLY A 207 3.42 21.55 71.08
CA GLY A 207 2.00 21.42 70.78
C GLY A 207 1.51 22.40 69.70
N SER A 208 0.22 22.29 69.35
CA SER A 208 -0.47 23.16 68.40
C SER A 208 -1.11 24.36 69.11
#